data_b4a5d0a0f49b5bb1c8b67e557d94cb27
#
_entry.id   b4a5d0a0f49b5bb1c8b67e557d94cb27
#
_cell.length_a   1.000
_cell.length_b   1.000
_cell.length_c   1.000
_cell.angle_alpha   90.00
_cell.angle_beta   90.00
_cell.angle_gamma   90.00
#
_symmetry.space_group_name_H-M   'P 1'
#
loop_
_entity.id
_entity.type
_entity.pdbx_description
1 polymer ?
#
loop_
_entity_poly.entity_id
_entity_poly.type
_entity_poly.pdbx_seq_one_letter_code
_entity_poly.pdbx_strand_id
1 'polypeptide(L)'
;MTAVGERFAVRVMVTDVWDQVFLAVAPTTTVAELKRQALTQALRRTQVRGEDYVVKFRGAQVLDETTTLAVLGAVANSPFIVLPARRQPVR
;
A
#
# COMPACT_ATOMS: atom_id res chain seq x y z
N MET A 1 21.87 19.12 3.83
CA MET A 1 20.98 18.46 4.62
C MET A 1 20.40 17.25 3.95
N THR A 2 20.22 16.37 4.71
CA THR A 2 19.78 15.17 4.16
C THR A 2 18.33 15.20 3.82
N ALA A 3 17.95 14.43 2.90
CA ALA A 3 16.57 14.32 2.54
C ALA A 3 15.88 13.24 3.31
N VAL A 4 16.40 12.87 4.43
CA VAL A 4 15.83 11.86 5.20
C VAL A 4 14.39 12.17 5.48
N GLY A 5 13.59 12.25 5.61
CA GLY A 5 12.23 12.55 5.84
C GLY A 5 11.51 13.15 4.67
N GLU A 6 12.18 13.19 3.55
CA GLU A 6 11.52 13.70 2.37
C GLU A 6 10.33 12.84 2.04
N ARG A 7 9.20 13.47 1.78
CA ARG A 7 7.99 12.74 1.54
C ARG A 7 7.49 12.95 0.14
N PHE A 8 6.76 12.00 -0.36
CA PHE A 8 6.13 12.12 -1.66
C PHE A 8 4.77 11.43 -1.59
N ALA A 9 3.92 11.77 -2.52
CA ALA A 9 2.57 11.22 -2.54
C ALA A 9 2.50 10.07 -3.52
N VAL A 10 1.83 9.00 -3.12
CA VAL A 10 1.58 7.89 -4.02
C VAL A 10 0.08 7.69 -4.12
N ARG A 11 -0.34 7.02 -5.16
CA ARG A 11 -1.74 6.74 -5.39
C ARG A 11 -2.01 5.28 -5.07
N VAL A 12 -3.03 5.03 -4.28
CA VAL A 12 -3.35 3.67 -3.90
C VAL A 12 -4.82 3.42 -4.20
N MET A 13 -5.09 2.43 -5.01
CA MET A 13 -6.45 2.03 -5.30
C MET A 13 -6.82 0.90 -4.35
N VAL A 14 -7.88 1.09 -3.58
CA VAL A 14 -8.38 0.04 -2.70
C VAL A 14 -9.60 -0.55 -3.40
N THR A 15 -9.46 -1.79 -3.88
CA THR A 15 -10.47 -2.34 -4.75
C THR A 15 -11.78 -2.64 -4.05
N ASP A 16 -11.75 -2.87 -2.74
CA ASP A 16 -13.00 -3.13 -2.00
C ASP A 16 -14.03 -2.04 -2.23
N VAL A 17 -13.59 -0.81 -2.30
CA VAL A 17 -14.50 0.31 -2.45
C VAL A 17 -14.25 1.06 -3.74
N TRP A 18 -13.33 0.55 -4.57
CA TRP A 18 -12.96 1.21 -5.82
C TRP A 18 -12.62 2.67 -5.60
N ASP A 19 -11.93 2.92 -4.52
CA ASP A 19 -11.58 4.28 -4.16
C ASP A 19 -10.07 4.44 -4.21
N GLN A 20 -9.65 5.54 -4.77
CA GLN A 20 -8.23 5.84 -4.87
C GLN A 20 -7.89 6.86 -3.80
N VAL A 21 -6.91 6.55 -3.00
CA VAL A 21 -6.45 7.47 -1.98
C VAL A 21 -5.03 7.90 -2.29
N PHE A 22 -4.68 9.06 -1.81
CA PHE A 22 -3.32 9.57 -1.94
C PHE A 22 -2.69 9.57 -0.58
N LEU A 23 -1.51 9.00 -0.49
CA LEU A 23 -0.82 8.88 0.78
C LEU A 23 0.51 9.61 0.71
N ALA A 24 0.81 10.36 1.76
CA ALA A 24 2.13 10.97 1.90
C ALA A 24 3.02 9.94 2.58
N VAL A 25 4.04 9.53 1.90
CA VAL A 25 4.92 8.48 2.39
C VAL A 25 6.37 8.93 2.29
N ALA A 26 7.25 8.17 2.89
CA ALA A 26 8.68 8.43 2.83
C ALA A 26 9.37 7.25 2.18
N PRO A 27 10.59 7.43 1.70
CA PRO A 27 11.32 6.29 1.12
C PRO A 27 11.47 5.14 2.09
N THR A 28 11.49 5.43 3.39
CA THR A 28 11.63 4.37 4.39
C THR A 28 10.32 3.74 4.79
N THR A 29 9.19 4.23 4.28
CA THR A 29 7.91 3.62 4.58
C THR A 29 7.87 2.21 4.00
N THR A 30 7.38 1.26 4.79
CA THR A 30 7.27 -0.11 4.30
C THR A 30 5.94 -0.31 3.59
N VAL A 31 5.89 -1.38 2.79
CA VAL A 31 4.66 -1.70 2.09
C VAL A 31 3.55 -2.02 3.08
N ALA A 32 3.88 -2.68 4.19
CA ALA A 32 2.87 -2.97 5.21
C ALA A 32 2.27 -1.68 5.76
N GLU A 33 3.11 -0.69 6.00
CA GLU A 33 2.63 0.59 6.50
C GLU A 33 1.75 1.28 5.49
N LEU A 34 2.16 1.28 4.24
CA LEU A 34 1.37 1.87 3.17
C LEU A 34 0.01 1.19 3.07
N LYS A 35 0.00 -0.14 3.16
CA LYS A 35 -1.24 -0.89 3.08
C LYS A 35 -2.18 -0.51 4.22
N ARG A 36 -1.64 -0.44 5.42
CA ARG A 36 -2.46 -0.11 6.58
C ARG A 36 -3.06 1.28 6.45
N GLN A 37 -2.26 2.24 6.03
CA GLN A 37 -2.76 3.59 5.88
C GLN A 37 -3.83 3.68 4.81
N ALA A 38 -3.63 2.99 3.69
CA ALA A 38 -4.59 3.04 2.60
C ALA A 38 -5.92 2.42 3.03
N LEU A 39 -5.86 1.30 3.72
CA LEU A 39 -7.09 0.65 4.17
C LEU A 39 -7.83 1.50 5.18
N THR A 40 -7.11 2.08 6.11
CA THR A 40 -7.73 2.92 7.11
C THR A 40 -8.43 4.11 6.46
N GLN A 41 -7.76 4.71 5.49
CA GLN A 41 -8.30 5.89 4.86
C GLN A 41 -9.48 5.57 3.95
N ALA A 42 -9.36 4.51 3.16
CA ALA A 42 -10.40 4.18 2.20
C ALA A 42 -11.61 3.57 2.85
N LEU A 43 -11.41 2.68 3.80
CA LEU A 43 -12.52 1.99 4.43
C LEU A 43 -13.04 2.70 5.65
N ARG A 44 -12.26 3.65 6.16
CA ARG A 44 -12.68 4.44 7.31
C ARG A 44 -13.04 3.58 8.49
N ARG A 45 -12.27 2.50 8.67
CA ARG A 45 -12.46 1.62 9.80
C ARG A 45 -11.20 1.59 10.61
N THR A 46 -11.35 1.44 11.91
CA THR A 46 -10.19 1.38 12.77
C THR A 46 -9.68 -0.04 12.94
N GLN A 47 -10.48 -1.01 12.58
CA GLN A 47 -10.09 -2.39 12.75
C GLN A 47 -10.11 -3.11 11.44
N VAL A 48 -9.07 -2.90 10.67
CA VAL A 48 -8.92 -3.57 9.39
C VAL A 48 -7.72 -4.49 9.52
N ARG A 49 -7.92 -5.75 9.15
CA ARG A 49 -6.84 -6.71 9.24
C ARG A 49 -6.01 -6.66 7.99
N GLY A 50 -4.83 -6.10 8.12
CA GLY A 50 -3.96 -5.97 6.97
C GLY A 50 -3.61 -7.29 6.32
N GLU A 51 -3.56 -8.36 7.11
CA GLU A 51 -3.22 -9.65 6.55
C GLU A 51 -4.30 -10.18 5.62
N ASP A 52 -5.47 -9.58 5.62
CA ASP A 52 -6.52 -9.98 4.70
C ASP A 52 -6.40 -9.29 3.34
N TYR A 53 -5.37 -8.51 3.15
CA TYR A 53 -5.18 -7.75 1.93
C TYR A 53 -3.76 -7.92 1.43
N VAL A 54 -3.59 -7.77 0.13
CA VAL A 54 -2.28 -7.81 -0.48
C VAL A 54 -2.06 -6.54 -1.27
N VAL A 55 -0.82 -6.25 -1.61
CA VAL A 55 -0.44 -5.04 -2.33
C VAL A 55 0.21 -5.45 -3.63
N LYS A 56 -0.20 -4.80 -4.72
CA LYS A 56 0.45 -4.97 -6.00
C LYS A 56 1.11 -3.68 -6.41
N PHE A 57 2.30 -3.79 -6.95
CA PHE A 57 3.05 -2.66 -7.46
C PHE A 57 3.56 -3.03 -8.84
N ARG A 58 3.17 -2.23 -9.83
CA ARG A 58 3.57 -2.48 -11.21
C ARG A 58 3.16 -3.87 -11.68
N GLY A 59 1.98 -4.29 -11.25
CA GLY A 59 1.42 -5.53 -11.72
C GLY A 59 1.88 -6.77 -10.99
N ALA A 60 2.78 -6.64 -10.02
CA ALA A 60 3.27 -7.79 -9.29
C ALA A 60 2.94 -7.65 -7.81
N GLN A 61 2.57 -8.74 -7.19
CA GLN A 61 2.28 -8.73 -5.78
C GLN A 61 3.56 -8.57 -4.98
N VAL A 62 3.54 -7.71 -3.98
CA VAL A 62 4.66 -7.54 -3.08
C VAL A 62 4.53 -8.59 -1.99
N LEU A 63 5.39 -9.59 -2.03
CA LEU A 63 5.29 -10.69 -1.07
C LEU A 63 5.90 -10.33 0.28
N ASP A 64 6.99 -9.58 0.26
CA ASP A 64 7.65 -9.19 1.49
C ASP A 64 7.27 -7.76 1.80
N GLU A 65 6.26 -7.61 2.65
CA GLU A 65 5.73 -6.28 2.93
C GLU A 65 6.59 -5.48 3.88
N THR A 66 7.68 -6.05 4.36
CA THR A 66 8.65 -5.25 5.11
C THR A 66 9.57 -4.48 4.19
N THR A 67 9.46 -4.72 2.89
CA THR A 67 10.24 -3.98 1.90
C THR A 67 9.84 -2.51 1.94
N THR A 68 10.83 -1.63 1.88
CA THR A 68 10.55 -0.20 1.87
C THR A 68 10.22 0.26 0.47
N LEU A 69 9.60 1.42 0.39
CA LEU A 69 9.24 1.98 -0.90
C LEU A 69 10.48 2.33 -1.71
N ALA A 70 11.56 2.71 -1.04
CA ALA A 70 12.81 3.01 -1.74
C ALA A 70 13.33 1.77 -2.44
N VAL A 71 13.26 0.63 -1.78
CA VAL A 71 13.74 -0.61 -2.37
C VAL A 71 12.88 -1.01 -3.56
N LEU A 72 11.60 -0.75 -3.49
CA LEU A 72 10.71 -1.03 -4.61
C LEU A 72 10.93 -0.11 -5.79
N GLY A 73 11.53 1.04 -5.55
CA GLY A 73 11.69 2.01 -6.60
C GLY A 73 10.48 2.91 -6.78
N ALA A 74 9.65 3.02 -5.76
CA ALA A 74 8.47 3.87 -5.84
C ALA A 74 8.89 5.33 -5.79
N VAL A 75 8.20 6.13 -6.56
CA VAL A 75 8.45 7.57 -6.63
C VAL A 75 7.12 8.28 -6.54
N ALA A 76 7.17 9.61 -6.62
CA ALA A 76 5.95 10.39 -6.54
C ALA A 76 4.95 9.91 -7.58
N ASN A 77 3.71 9.81 -7.16
CA ASN A 77 2.58 9.39 -8.00
C ASN A 77 2.62 7.93 -8.44
N SER A 78 3.50 7.13 -7.86
CA SER A 78 3.51 5.72 -8.17
C SER A 78 2.17 5.09 -7.80
N PRO A 79 1.63 4.25 -8.66
CA PRO A 79 0.34 3.61 -8.37
C PRO A 79 0.53 2.30 -7.63
N PHE A 80 -0.31 2.08 -6.65
CA PHE A 80 -0.36 0.82 -5.93
C PHE A 80 -1.80 0.33 -5.93
N ILE A 81 -1.98 -0.97 -5.79
CA ILE A 81 -3.31 -1.56 -5.68
C ILE A 81 -3.34 -2.40 -4.43
N VAL A 82 -4.32 -2.14 -3.59
CA VAL A 82 -4.56 -2.94 -2.40
C VAL A 82 -5.85 -3.68 -2.61
N LEU A 83 -5.79 -5.00 -2.54
CA LEU A 83 -6.96 -5.82 -2.82
C LEU A 83 -7.02 -6.97 -1.83
N PRO A 84 -8.22 -7.54 -1.63
CA PRO A 84 -8.36 -8.64 -0.69
C PRO A 84 -7.50 -9.82 -1.10
N ALA A 85 -6.89 -10.43 -0.11
CA ALA A 85 -6.15 -11.65 -0.34
C ALA A 85 -7.16 -12.73 -0.60
N ARG A 86 -7.32 -13.10 -1.85
CA ARG A 86 -8.36 -14.00 -2.20
C ARG A 86 -8.06 -15.38 -1.71
N ARG A 87 -8.93 -15.86 -0.91
CA ARG A 87 -8.75 -17.18 -0.42
C ARG A 87 -9.34 -18.11 -1.40
N GLN A 88 -8.64 -19.07 -1.84
CA GLN A 88 -9.17 -20.02 -2.76
C GLN A 88 -10.27 -20.77 -2.11
N PRO A 89 -11.46 -20.84 -2.70
CA PRO A 89 -12.48 -21.69 -2.15
C PRO A 89 -12.02 -23.10 -2.34
N VAL A 90 -12.12 -23.81 -1.36
CA VAL A 90 -11.69 -25.13 -1.44
C VAL A 90 -12.81 -26.01 -1.82
N ARG A 91 -12.76 -26.38 -2.44
CA ARG A 91 -13.58 -27.05 -2.64
C ARG A 91 -13.56 -27.79 -2.81
#